data_633125a541b9ada88f9a1e1702f2c412
#
_entry.id   633125a541b9ada88f9a1e1702f2c412
#
_cell.length_a   1.000
_cell.length_b   1.000
_cell.length_c   1.000
_cell.angle_alpha   90.00
_cell.angle_beta   90.00
_cell.angle_gamma   90.00
#
_symmetry.space_group_name_H-M   'P 1'
#
loop_
_entity.id
_entity.type
_entity.pdbx_description
1 polymer ?
#
loop_
_entity_poly.entity_id
_entity_poly.type
_entity_poly.pdbx_seq_one_letter_code
_entity_poly.pdbx_strand_id
1 'polypeptide(L)'
;MNIALVGPGIMEIPPKGWGAVESLIWDYATELGELGHEGTIINTPDRIQIIRELSEEKYDFIHVHYDVFYDIMDYIWSVQPDAKLAISSHYPYIDQPDRHPYDGYDKIYKWLIENDNYYNFCISYKDYETYKRDGANVDKLLVCPNGAQHRDYHFTEKPLKPSWTLYLGRIEPRKRQYLYQDIYG
;
A
#
# COMPACT_ATOMS: atom_id res chain seq x y z
N MET A 1 -18.81 1.10 -9.48
CA MET A 1 -18.18 -0.21 -9.20
C MET A 1 -18.26 -0.45 -7.70
N ASN A 2 -18.40 -1.71 -7.31
CA ASN A 2 -18.26 -2.13 -5.92
C ASN A 2 -16.82 -2.59 -5.68
N ILE A 3 -16.12 -1.94 -4.75
CA ILE A 3 -14.66 -2.08 -4.55
C ILE A 3 -14.39 -2.46 -3.11
N ALA A 4 -13.65 -3.55 -2.88
CA ALA A 4 -13.16 -3.89 -1.55
C ALA A 4 -11.69 -3.45 -1.38
N LEU A 5 -11.41 -2.80 -0.26
CA LEU A 5 -10.07 -2.41 0.19
C LEU A 5 -9.70 -3.21 1.43
N VAL A 6 -8.73 -4.11 1.30
CA VAL A 6 -8.32 -5.01 2.38
C VAL A 6 -7.09 -4.43 3.08
N GLY A 7 -7.27 -4.03 4.32
CA GLY A 7 -6.23 -3.45 5.17
C GLY A 7 -5.51 -4.49 6.04
N PRO A 8 -4.39 -4.09 6.69
CA PRO A 8 -3.54 -4.99 7.48
C PRO A 8 -4.18 -5.48 8.79
N GLY A 9 -5.23 -4.83 9.29
CA GLY A 9 -5.82 -5.14 10.57
C GLY A 9 -4.94 -4.81 11.80
N ILE A 10 -3.95 -3.94 11.61
CA ILE A 10 -3.01 -3.56 12.68
C ILE A 10 -3.55 -2.39 13.50
N MET A 11 -4.15 -1.43 12.84
CA MET A 11 -4.78 -0.24 13.44
C MET A 11 -6.18 -0.06 12.90
N GLU A 12 -7.02 0.72 13.59
CA GLU A 12 -8.34 1.10 13.08
C GLU A 12 -8.23 1.98 11.83
N ILE A 13 -9.26 1.95 10.98
CA ILE A 13 -9.39 2.81 9.80
C ILE A 13 -10.70 3.62 9.95
N PRO A 14 -10.64 4.97 9.93
CA PRO A 14 -9.43 5.81 9.90
C PRO A 14 -8.61 5.71 11.20
N PRO A 15 -7.28 5.86 11.13
CA PRO A 15 -6.44 5.72 12.33
C PRO A 15 -6.58 6.94 13.26
N LYS A 16 -6.56 6.68 14.57
CA LYS A 16 -6.49 7.73 15.60
C LYS A 16 -5.04 8.16 15.80
N GLY A 17 -4.51 8.98 14.93
CA GLY A 17 -3.14 9.47 14.99
C GLY A 17 -2.32 9.06 13.79
N TRP A 18 -1.26 8.24 13.97
CA TRP A 18 -0.43 7.79 12.86
C TRP A 18 -0.90 6.40 12.34
N GLY A 19 -0.71 6.16 11.07
CA GLY A 19 -1.08 4.91 10.41
C GLY A 19 -1.04 5.15 8.90
N ALA A 20 0.15 4.99 8.27
CA ALA A 20 0.34 5.43 6.90
C ALA A 20 -0.51 4.63 5.90
N VAL A 21 -0.57 3.31 6.05
CA VAL A 21 -1.36 2.44 5.16
C VAL A 21 -2.84 2.59 5.47
N GLU A 22 -3.20 2.70 6.74
CA GLU A 22 -4.58 2.87 7.19
C GLU A 22 -5.15 4.22 6.74
N SER A 23 -4.37 5.31 6.81
CA SER A 23 -4.77 6.61 6.26
C SER A 23 -4.95 6.54 4.75
N LEU A 24 -4.03 5.88 4.04
CA LEU A 24 -4.12 5.70 2.60
C LEU A 24 -5.38 4.94 2.18
N ILE A 25 -5.73 3.86 2.89
CA ILE A 25 -6.95 3.09 2.61
C ILE A 25 -8.19 3.95 2.85
N TRP A 26 -8.21 4.73 3.93
CA TRP A 26 -9.29 5.66 4.20
C TRP A 26 -9.45 6.73 3.11
N ASP A 27 -8.34 7.32 2.67
CA ASP A 27 -8.32 8.30 1.59
C ASP A 27 -8.83 7.69 0.29
N TYR A 28 -8.40 6.48 -0.07
CA TYR A 28 -8.93 5.77 -1.23
C TYR A 28 -10.44 5.52 -1.14
N ALA A 29 -10.93 5.02 -0.01
CA ALA A 29 -12.36 4.77 0.16
C ALA A 29 -13.17 6.07 0.02
N THR A 30 -12.67 7.16 0.58
CA THR A 30 -13.32 8.47 0.53
C THR A 30 -13.37 9.01 -0.90
N GLU A 31 -12.23 9.04 -1.60
CA GLU A 31 -12.12 9.57 -2.96
C GLU A 31 -12.88 8.70 -3.98
N LEU A 32 -12.85 7.38 -3.82
CA LEU A 32 -13.65 6.48 -4.64
C LEU A 32 -15.16 6.74 -4.47
N GLY A 33 -15.59 7.02 -3.24
CA GLY A 33 -16.97 7.41 -2.96
C GLY A 33 -17.37 8.72 -3.67
N GLU A 34 -16.49 9.72 -3.67
CA GLU A 34 -16.72 10.98 -4.41
C GLU A 34 -16.75 10.79 -5.93
N LEU A 35 -16.04 9.79 -6.45
CA LEU A 35 -16.08 9.40 -7.86
C LEU A 35 -17.30 8.53 -8.22
N GLY A 36 -18.21 8.27 -7.27
CA GLY A 36 -19.43 7.50 -7.48
C GLY A 36 -19.21 5.97 -7.45
N HIS A 37 -18.16 5.50 -6.81
CA HIS A 37 -17.94 4.09 -6.54
C HIS A 37 -18.38 3.76 -5.11
N GLU A 38 -18.68 2.49 -4.85
CA GLU A 38 -18.96 1.97 -3.52
C GLU A 38 -17.69 1.31 -2.98
N GLY A 39 -17.17 1.83 -1.87
CA GLY A 39 -15.93 1.37 -1.26
C GLY A 39 -16.19 0.66 0.07
N THR A 40 -15.91 -0.64 0.16
CA THR A 40 -15.97 -1.42 1.40
C THR A 40 -14.57 -1.62 1.97
N ILE A 41 -14.37 -1.29 3.24
CA ILE A 41 -13.09 -1.50 3.93
C ILE A 41 -13.19 -2.76 4.78
N ILE A 42 -12.32 -3.75 4.50
CA ILE A 42 -12.14 -4.96 5.30
C ILE A 42 -10.79 -4.85 6.00
N ASN A 43 -10.81 -4.69 7.31
CA ASN A 43 -9.59 -4.39 8.07
C ASN A 43 -9.44 -5.30 9.30
N THR A 44 -8.94 -6.50 9.07
CA THR A 44 -8.72 -7.51 10.10
C THR A 44 -7.44 -8.31 9.78
N PRO A 45 -6.66 -8.75 10.79
CA PRO A 45 -5.53 -9.65 10.57
C PRO A 45 -5.95 -11.11 10.35
N ASP A 46 -7.21 -11.44 10.60
CA ASP A 46 -7.73 -12.80 10.46
C ASP A 46 -8.09 -13.12 9.01
N ARG A 47 -7.28 -13.97 8.38
CA ARG A 47 -7.44 -14.41 6.98
C ARG A 47 -8.78 -15.09 6.70
N ILE A 48 -9.29 -15.86 7.65
CA ILE A 48 -10.59 -16.56 7.51
C ILE A 48 -11.70 -15.52 7.52
N GLN A 49 -11.60 -14.52 8.39
CA GLN A 49 -12.56 -13.42 8.43
C GLN A 49 -12.54 -12.59 7.14
N ILE A 50 -11.36 -12.29 6.58
CA ILE A 50 -11.24 -11.59 5.29
C ILE A 50 -12.02 -12.35 4.20
N ILE A 51 -11.77 -13.65 4.05
CA ILE A 51 -12.44 -14.49 3.04
C ILE A 51 -13.94 -14.52 3.26
N ARG A 52 -14.39 -14.67 4.51
CA ARG A 52 -15.81 -14.67 4.86
C ARG A 52 -16.47 -13.35 4.47
N GLU A 53 -15.93 -12.20 4.88
CA GLU A 53 -16.49 -10.90 4.57
C GLU A 53 -16.52 -10.64 3.06
N LEU A 54 -15.45 -11.01 2.34
CA LEU A 54 -15.42 -10.93 0.88
C LEU A 54 -16.43 -11.86 0.19
N SER A 55 -16.91 -12.92 0.84
CA SER A 55 -17.92 -13.83 0.27
C SER A 55 -19.36 -13.36 0.48
N GLU A 56 -19.59 -12.34 1.32
CA GLU A 56 -20.94 -11.84 1.63
C GLU A 56 -21.53 -10.95 0.52
N GLU A 57 -20.69 -10.30 -0.27
CA GLU A 57 -21.07 -9.41 -1.37
C GLU A 57 -20.24 -9.69 -2.63
N LYS A 58 -20.70 -9.18 -3.77
CA LYS A 58 -19.95 -9.23 -5.03
C LYS A 58 -19.18 -7.94 -5.25
N TYR A 59 -17.91 -8.07 -5.62
CA TYR A 59 -17.03 -6.95 -5.92
C TYR A 59 -16.59 -6.96 -7.39
N ASP A 60 -16.45 -5.78 -7.98
CA ASP A 60 -15.86 -5.59 -9.30
C ASP A 60 -14.33 -5.57 -9.22
N PHE A 61 -13.81 -5.06 -8.09
CA PHE A 61 -12.38 -4.90 -7.85
C PHE A 61 -12.05 -5.10 -6.37
N ILE A 62 -10.96 -5.80 -6.08
CA ILE A 62 -10.45 -6.02 -4.72
C ILE A 62 -8.98 -5.62 -4.66
N HIS A 63 -8.65 -4.71 -3.76
CA HIS A 63 -7.28 -4.25 -3.55
C HIS A 63 -6.78 -4.63 -2.15
N VAL A 64 -5.77 -5.50 -2.11
CA VAL A 64 -5.11 -5.92 -0.87
C VAL A 64 -3.92 -5.01 -0.61
N HIS A 65 -4.00 -4.19 0.44
CA HIS A 65 -2.97 -3.21 0.83
C HIS A 65 -1.90 -3.78 1.79
N TYR A 66 -1.86 -5.08 1.97
CA TYR A 66 -0.91 -5.73 2.84
C TYR A 66 -0.38 -7.01 2.20
N ASP A 67 0.83 -6.94 1.67
CA ASP A 67 1.46 -8.00 0.89
C ASP A 67 1.74 -9.30 1.68
N VAL A 68 1.72 -9.25 3.01
CA VAL A 68 1.73 -10.46 3.87
C VAL A 68 0.51 -11.35 3.63
N PHE A 69 -0.57 -10.82 3.05
CA PHE A 69 -1.75 -11.58 2.66
C PHE A 69 -1.63 -12.25 1.27
N TYR A 70 -0.43 -12.28 0.69
CA TYR A 70 -0.17 -12.98 -0.56
C TYR A 70 -0.66 -14.44 -0.54
N ASP A 71 -0.60 -15.07 0.61
CA ASP A 71 -0.95 -16.47 0.83
C ASP A 71 -2.46 -16.77 0.77
N ILE A 72 -3.32 -15.75 0.76
CA ILE A 72 -4.77 -15.93 0.61
C ILE A 72 -5.32 -15.38 -0.72
N MET A 73 -4.49 -14.89 -1.63
CA MET A 73 -4.96 -14.30 -2.90
C MET A 73 -5.75 -15.32 -3.74
N ASP A 74 -5.32 -16.58 -3.80
CA ASP A 74 -6.03 -17.63 -4.52
C ASP A 74 -7.39 -17.97 -3.86
N TYR A 75 -7.48 -17.87 -2.53
CA TYR A 75 -8.75 -18.05 -1.83
C TYR A 75 -9.70 -16.88 -2.10
N ILE A 76 -9.19 -15.64 -2.11
CA ILE A 76 -9.99 -14.48 -2.49
C ILE A 76 -10.54 -14.66 -3.91
N TRP A 77 -9.69 -15.06 -4.85
CA TRP A 77 -10.14 -15.32 -6.22
C TRP A 77 -11.19 -16.45 -6.30
N SER A 78 -11.06 -17.49 -5.50
CA SER A 78 -12.03 -18.60 -5.50
C SER A 78 -13.43 -18.18 -5.05
N VAL A 79 -13.56 -17.21 -4.15
CA VAL A 79 -14.85 -16.68 -3.68
C VAL A 79 -15.32 -15.48 -4.50
N GLN A 80 -14.42 -14.84 -5.26
CA GLN A 80 -14.69 -13.66 -6.10
C GLN A 80 -14.09 -13.83 -7.52
N PRO A 81 -14.50 -14.86 -8.28
CA PRO A 81 -13.86 -15.22 -9.57
C PRO A 81 -14.06 -14.16 -10.66
N ASP A 82 -15.07 -13.33 -10.55
CA ASP A 82 -15.38 -12.26 -11.50
C ASP A 82 -14.68 -10.94 -11.18
N ALA A 83 -14.16 -10.79 -9.95
CA ALA A 83 -13.47 -9.58 -9.51
C ALA A 83 -12.05 -9.49 -10.08
N LYS A 84 -11.61 -8.28 -10.39
CA LYS A 84 -10.17 -8.02 -10.62
C LYS A 84 -9.47 -7.82 -9.28
N LEU A 85 -8.36 -8.51 -9.09
CA LEU A 85 -7.61 -8.47 -7.85
C LEU A 85 -6.28 -7.74 -8.04
N ALA A 86 -5.95 -6.88 -7.07
CA ALA A 86 -4.66 -6.23 -6.96
C ALA A 86 -4.08 -6.38 -5.55
N ILE A 87 -2.75 -6.37 -5.47
CA ILE A 87 -2.00 -6.33 -4.22
C ILE A 87 -0.97 -5.21 -4.28
N SER A 88 -0.76 -4.51 -3.17
CA SER A 88 0.31 -3.51 -3.03
C SER A 88 1.27 -3.91 -1.92
N SER A 89 2.56 -3.81 -2.21
CA SER A 89 3.59 -3.86 -1.19
C SER A 89 3.95 -2.44 -0.74
N HIS A 90 3.94 -2.24 0.58
CA HIS A 90 4.47 -1.04 1.22
C HIS A 90 5.83 -1.30 1.89
N TYR A 91 6.47 -2.40 1.53
CA TYR A 91 7.81 -2.75 2.02
C TYR A 91 8.86 -1.81 1.42
N PRO A 92 9.66 -1.12 2.27
CA PRO A 92 10.50 -0.02 1.79
C PRO A 92 11.83 -0.44 1.17
N TYR A 93 12.11 -1.75 1.09
CA TYR A 93 13.40 -2.29 0.66
C TYR A 93 13.27 -3.30 -0.48
N ILE A 94 12.30 -3.12 -1.35
CA ILE A 94 12.05 -3.98 -2.52
C ILE A 94 13.31 -4.12 -3.39
N ASP A 95 14.06 -3.04 -3.55
CA ASP A 95 15.30 -2.98 -4.35
C ASP A 95 16.56 -3.47 -3.63
N GLN A 96 16.42 -4.07 -2.44
CA GLN A 96 17.53 -4.55 -1.63
C GLN A 96 17.39 -6.06 -1.34
N PRO A 97 17.65 -6.93 -2.33
CA PRO A 97 17.43 -8.38 -2.21
C PRO A 97 18.21 -9.04 -1.07
N ASP A 98 19.41 -8.53 -0.76
CA ASP A 98 20.20 -9.04 0.37
C ASP A 98 19.52 -8.81 1.73
N ARG A 99 18.58 -7.89 1.80
CA ARG A 99 17.84 -7.58 3.01
C ARG A 99 16.60 -8.47 3.20
N HIS A 100 16.01 -8.96 2.12
CA HIS A 100 14.76 -9.70 2.17
C HIS A 100 14.78 -10.89 3.16
N PRO A 101 15.84 -11.73 3.20
CA PRO A 101 15.91 -12.83 4.17
C PRO A 101 15.91 -12.37 5.62
N TYR A 102 16.56 -11.23 5.93
CA TYR A 102 16.62 -10.70 7.30
C TYR A 102 15.27 -10.16 7.77
N ASP A 103 14.48 -9.60 6.87
CA ASP A 103 13.16 -9.06 7.16
C ASP A 103 12.04 -10.12 6.98
N GLY A 104 12.39 -11.36 6.59
CA GLY A 104 11.43 -12.44 6.30
C GLY A 104 10.61 -12.20 5.04
N TYR A 105 11.09 -11.35 4.14
CA TYR A 105 10.36 -10.88 2.97
C TYR A 105 10.61 -11.70 1.69
N ASP A 106 11.56 -12.58 1.69
CA ASP A 106 12.00 -13.39 0.54
C ASP A 106 10.87 -14.20 -0.11
N LYS A 107 9.99 -14.80 0.69
CA LYS A 107 8.85 -15.57 0.19
C LYS A 107 7.77 -14.67 -0.43
N ILE A 108 7.49 -13.55 0.21
CA ILE A 108 6.53 -12.55 -0.31
C ILE A 108 7.05 -12.01 -1.64
N TYR A 109 8.32 -11.60 -1.68
CA TYR A 109 8.94 -11.07 -2.88
C TYR A 109 8.93 -12.07 -4.03
N LYS A 110 9.34 -13.31 -3.75
CA LYS A 110 9.30 -14.38 -4.75
C LYS A 110 7.89 -14.56 -5.32
N TRP A 111 6.87 -14.60 -4.45
CA TRP A 111 5.50 -14.73 -4.89
C TRP A 111 5.06 -13.53 -5.75
N LEU A 112 5.42 -12.30 -5.38
CA LEU A 112 5.10 -11.09 -6.16
C LEU A 112 5.73 -11.10 -7.55
N ILE A 113 6.93 -11.70 -7.69
CA ILE A 113 7.61 -11.86 -9.00
C ILE A 113 6.96 -12.98 -9.85
N GLU A 114 6.62 -14.11 -9.23
CA GLU A 114 6.09 -15.29 -9.92
C GLU A 114 4.58 -15.20 -10.19
N ASN A 115 3.89 -14.19 -9.66
CA ASN A 115 2.46 -14.03 -9.83
C ASN A 115 2.08 -13.54 -11.23
N ASP A 116 1.30 -14.36 -11.95
CA ASP A 116 0.75 -14.05 -13.27
C ASP A 116 -0.77 -13.78 -13.26
N ASN A 117 -1.44 -13.96 -12.13
CA ASN A 117 -2.90 -13.92 -12.05
C ASN A 117 -3.43 -12.54 -11.63
N TYR A 118 -2.75 -11.88 -10.69
CA TYR A 118 -3.23 -10.68 -10.00
C TYR A 118 -2.38 -9.47 -10.39
N TYR A 119 -2.95 -8.27 -10.30
CA TYR A 119 -2.21 -7.04 -10.49
C TYR A 119 -1.32 -6.76 -9.28
N ASN A 120 -0.09 -6.34 -9.53
CA ASN A 120 0.83 -5.83 -8.53
C ASN A 120 0.91 -4.30 -8.69
N PHE A 121 0.40 -3.56 -7.72
CA PHE A 121 0.45 -2.10 -7.73
C PHE A 121 1.76 -1.63 -7.11
N CYS A 122 2.64 -1.15 -7.97
CA CYS A 122 3.94 -0.60 -7.58
C CYS A 122 3.76 0.83 -7.07
N ILE A 123 4.16 1.11 -5.84
CA ILE A 123 4.02 2.44 -5.25
C ILE A 123 5.03 3.47 -5.79
N SER A 124 5.99 3.02 -6.61
CA SER A 124 6.94 3.88 -7.31
C SER A 124 7.38 3.27 -8.64
N TYR A 125 7.90 4.12 -9.55
CA TYR A 125 8.57 3.65 -10.76
C TYR A 125 9.81 2.80 -10.45
N LYS A 126 10.48 3.07 -9.33
CA LYS A 126 11.62 2.29 -8.90
C LYS A 126 11.21 0.85 -8.56
N ASP A 127 10.10 0.66 -7.88
CA ASP A 127 9.57 -0.67 -7.57
C ASP A 127 9.16 -1.39 -8.84
N TYR A 128 8.48 -0.70 -9.75
CA TYR A 128 8.12 -1.25 -11.07
C TYR A 128 9.34 -1.76 -11.84
N GLU A 129 10.39 -0.95 -11.98
CA GLU A 129 11.62 -1.37 -12.67
C GLU A 129 12.35 -2.49 -11.94
N THR A 130 12.27 -2.53 -10.62
CA THR A 130 12.85 -3.61 -9.81
C THR A 130 12.10 -4.93 -10.06
N TYR A 131 10.78 -4.95 -9.98
CA TYR A 131 9.98 -6.14 -10.26
C TYR A 131 10.16 -6.63 -11.70
N LYS A 132 10.14 -5.71 -12.66
CA LYS A 132 10.38 -6.02 -14.08
C LYS A 132 11.77 -6.62 -14.32
N ARG A 133 12.83 -6.04 -13.76
CA ARG A 133 14.20 -6.54 -13.84
C ARG A 133 14.30 -7.98 -13.32
N ASP A 134 13.59 -8.27 -12.22
CA ASP A 134 13.65 -9.55 -11.53
C ASP A 134 12.67 -10.59 -12.11
N GLY A 135 11.97 -10.24 -13.20
CA GLY A 135 11.22 -11.17 -14.03
C GLY A 135 9.70 -11.21 -13.83
N ALA A 136 9.14 -10.24 -13.10
CA ALA A 136 7.69 -10.16 -12.94
C ALA A 136 6.99 -9.88 -14.28
N ASN A 137 5.77 -10.38 -14.43
CA ASN A 137 4.94 -10.18 -15.60
C ASN A 137 4.54 -8.69 -15.71
N VAL A 138 5.09 -8.00 -16.71
CA VAL A 138 4.87 -6.56 -16.93
C VAL A 138 3.41 -6.20 -17.19
N ASP A 139 2.61 -7.12 -17.75
CA ASP A 139 1.19 -6.91 -18.01
C ASP A 139 0.35 -6.88 -16.70
N LYS A 140 0.96 -7.31 -15.62
CA LYS A 140 0.38 -7.31 -14.27
C LYS A 140 0.94 -6.23 -13.35
N LEU A 141 1.96 -5.47 -13.80
CA LEU A 141 2.54 -4.38 -13.02
C LEU A 141 1.88 -3.05 -13.39
N LEU A 142 1.36 -2.36 -12.39
CA LEU A 142 0.81 -1.02 -12.57
C LEU A 142 1.45 -0.05 -11.57
N VAL A 143 1.94 1.09 -12.05
CA VAL A 143 2.48 2.13 -11.17
C VAL A 143 1.32 2.92 -10.57
N CYS A 144 1.15 2.80 -9.26
CA CYS A 144 0.11 3.47 -8.48
C CYS A 144 0.75 4.12 -7.24
N PRO A 145 1.34 5.31 -7.37
CA PRO A 145 1.98 5.99 -6.25
C PRO A 145 0.99 6.31 -5.15
N ASN A 146 1.46 6.23 -3.91
CA ASN A 146 0.67 6.67 -2.77
C ASN A 146 0.33 8.16 -2.90
N GLY A 147 -0.92 8.49 -2.71
CA GLY A 147 -1.41 9.87 -2.63
C GLY A 147 -1.42 10.41 -1.21
N ALA A 148 -1.89 11.64 -1.09
CA ALA A 148 -2.22 12.27 0.18
C ALA A 148 -3.48 13.10 0.01
N GLN A 149 -4.30 13.21 1.06
CA GLN A 149 -5.52 14.01 1.03
C GLN A 149 -5.16 15.51 0.88
N HIS A 150 -5.34 16.04 -0.33
CA HIS A 150 -4.94 17.42 -0.66
C HIS A 150 -5.67 18.48 0.16
N ARG A 151 -6.85 18.17 0.69
CA ARG A 151 -7.67 19.08 1.50
C ARG A 151 -7.04 19.38 2.86
N ASP A 152 -6.15 18.52 3.33
CA ASP A 152 -5.43 18.69 4.60
C ASP A 152 -4.23 19.63 4.47
N TYR A 153 -3.88 20.01 3.23
CA TYR A 153 -2.69 20.82 2.95
C TYR A 153 -3.07 22.15 2.30
N HIS A 154 -2.68 23.25 2.93
CA HIS A 154 -2.87 24.59 2.40
C HIS A 154 -1.60 25.07 1.74
N PHE A 155 -1.70 25.44 0.47
CA PHE A 155 -0.58 26.08 -0.23
C PHE A 155 -0.29 27.45 0.39
N THR A 156 0.99 27.72 0.67
CA THR A 156 1.48 29.00 1.19
C THR A 156 2.46 29.58 0.18
N GLU A 157 2.11 30.70 -0.44
CA GLU A 157 2.97 31.37 -1.44
C GLU A 157 4.29 31.87 -0.85
N LYS A 158 4.29 32.23 0.42
CA LYS A 158 5.49 32.69 1.12
C LYS A 158 5.78 31.80 2.31
N PRO A 159 6.97 31.17 2.38
CA PRO A 159 7.36 30.39 3.54
C PRO A 159 7.43 31.30 4.77
N LEU A 160 6.89 30.84 5.89
CA LEU A 160 6.89 31.58 7.17
C LEU A 160 8.33 31.89 7.63
N LYS A 161 9.26 30.98 7.36
CA LYS A 161 10.69 31.11 7.69
C LYS A 161 11.53 30.49 6.58
N PRO A 162 11.96 31.26 5.58
CA PRO A 162 12.62 30.77 4.38
C PRO A 162 13.99 30.11 4.64
N SER A 163 14.61 30.38 5.80
CA SER A 163 15.89 29.79 6.21
C SER A 163 15.76 28.42 6.93
N TRP A 164 14.54 27.92 7.13
CA TRP A 164 14.36 26.64 7.80
C TRP A 164 14.38 25.48 6.82
N THR A 165 15.10 24.42 7.20
CA THR A 165 15.03 23.11 6.54
C THR A 165 14.12 22.21 7.37
N LEU A 166 13.14 21.57 6.72
CA LEU A 166 12.21 20.65 7.36
C LEU A 166 12.50 19.22 6.90
N TYR A 167 12.70 18.32 7.86
CA TYR A 167 12.77 16.89 7.61
C TYR A 167 11.55 16.19 8.21
N LEU A 168 10.62 15.76 7.33
CA LEU A 168 9.40 15.07 7.74
C LEU A 168 9.61 13.57 7.87
N GLY A 169 9.21 13.01 8.99
CA GLY A 169 9.26 11.57 9.23
C GLY A 169 9.28 11.23 10.71
N ARG A 170 9.00 9.95 11.03
CA ARG A 170 9.17 9.45 12.40
C ARG A 170 10.65 9.52 12.80
N ILE A 171 10.90 9.85 14.07
CA ILE A 171 12.26 9.87 14.61
C ILE A 171 12.65 8.41 14.90
N GLU A 172 13.43 7.85 13.99
CA GLU A 172 13.94 6.47 14.07
C GLU A 172 15.28 6.34 13.35
N PRO A 173 16.15 5.41 13.74
CA PRO A 173 17.49 5.28 13.14
C PRO A 173 17.48 5.12 11.62
N ARG A 174 16.50 4.42 11.08
CA ARG A 174 16.31 4.20 9.63
C ARG A 174 16.15 5.50 8.84
N LYS A 175 15.51 6.51 9.44
CA LYS A 175 15.26 7.81 8.80
C LYS A 175 16.46 8.75 8.86
N ARG A 176 17.49 8.40 9.64
CA ARG A 176 18.80 9.11 9.68
C ARG A 176 18.70 10.61 9.98
N GLN A 177 17.67 11.06 10.69
CA GLN A 177 17.50 12.49 11.04
C GLN A 177 18.71 13.05 11.81
N TYR A 178 19.40 12.21 12.59
CA TYR A 178 20.60 12.59 13.32
C TYR A 178 21.75 13.09 12.44
N LEU A 179 21.76 12.76 11.13
CA LEU A 179 22.77 13.27 10.19
C LEU A 179 22.54 14.74 9.82
N TYR A 180 21.38 15.29 10.14
CA TYR A 180 20.98 16.65 9.77
C TYR A 180 20.93 17.61 10.95
N GLN A 181 21.26 17.15 12.17
CA GLN A 181 21.20 17.96 13.38
C GLN A 181 22.15 19.17 13.36
N ASP A 182 23.25 19.09 12.59
CA ASP A 182 24.27 20.12 12.47
C ASP A 182 24.13 20.95 11.17
N ILE A 183 23.06 20.74 10.39
CA ILE A 183 22.78 21.56 9.21
C ILE A 183 22.04 22.79 9.68
N TYR A 184 22.79 23.88 9.84
CA TYR A 184 22.24 25.20 10.04
C TYR A 184 21.91 25.79 8.67
N GLY A 185 20.61 26.10 8.47
CA GLY A 185 20.17 26.81 7.28
C GLY A 185 20.56 28.30 7.33
#